data_017d25d89587cb6828177606bb94b1b1
#
_entry.id   017d25d89587cb6828177606bb94b1b1
#
_cell.length_a   1.000
_cell.length_b   1.000
_cell.length_c   1.000
_cell.angle_alpha   90.00
_cell.angle_beta   90.00
_cell.angle_gamma   90.00
#
_symmetry.space_group_name_H-M   'P 1'
#
loop_
_entity.id
_entity.type
_entity.pdbx_description
1 polymer ?
#
loop_
_entity_poly.entity_id
_entity_poly.type
_entity_poly.pdbx_seq_one_letter_code
_entity_poly.pdbx_strand_id
1 'polypeptide(L)'
;MNAASDAELVARCLANEPGAWDALVDRYARYVYAIAARVYRLEPSDAEDVFQEVFARAFERLDTLRDVDALRPWLAQTTRRCAVDTLRRTGRETAVEELPEGPDDGLARLDEAMTVHAALAGLPPDCREILDRFFTRDESYRTIGAELDLPPGTIASRIARCLARLRAVLEPGLDEAGEESEPPARRVSR
;
A
#
# COMPACT_ATOMS: atom_id res chain seq x y z
N MET A 1 10.78 -7.57 14.76
CA MET A 1 10.00 -8.80 14.50
C MET A 1 9.58 -8.72 13.05
N ASN A 2 10.06 -9.65 12.21
CA ASN A 2 9.73 -9.67 10.79
C ASN A 2 8.25 -10.08 10.68
N ALA A 3 7.42 -9.30 10.00
CA ALA A 3 6.03 -9.68 9.77
C ALA A 3 6.03 -10.97 8.91
N ALA A 4 5.25 -11.97 9.29
CA ALA A 4 5.12 -13.21 8.53
C ALA A 4 4.78 -12.90 7.07
N SER A 5 5.35 -13.63 6.12
CA SER A 5 5.01 -13.51 4.70
C SER A 5 3.54 -13.93 4.45
N ASP A 6 2.97 -13.55 3.30
CA ASP A 6 1.63 -14.01 2.94
C ASP A 6 1.57 -15.52 2.82
N ALA A 7 2.65 -16.14 2.31
CA ALA A 7 2.76 -17.60 2.24
C ALA A 7 2.68 -18.27 3.60
N GLU A 8 3.44 -17.77 4.57
CA GLU A 8 3.40 -18.27 5.95
C GLU A 8 2.02 -18.06 6.58
N LEU A 9 1.41 -16.90 6.33
CA LEU A 9 0.11 -16.59 6.90
C LEU A 9 -1.00 -17.46 6.34
N VAL A 10 -1.02 -17.68 5.02
CA VAL A 10 -1.95 -18.61 4.36
C VAL A 10 -1.75 -20.04 4.86
N ALA A 11 -0.50 -20.51 4.94
CA ALA A 11 -0.22 -21.85 5.45
C ALA A 11 -0.75 -22.06 6.88
N ARG A 12 -0.56 -21.06 7.76
CA ARG A 12 -1.08 -21.07 9.14
C ARG A 12 -2.61 -21.04 9.20
N CYS A 13 -3.27 -20.27 8.32
CA CYS A 13 -4.72 -20.26 8.21
C CYS A 13 -5.26 -21.62 7.78
N LEU A 14 -4.64 -22.25 6.77
CA LEU A 14 -5.02 -23.59 6.30
C LEU A 14 -4.76 -24.70 7.34
N ALA A 15 -3.73 -24.51 8.17
CA ALA A 15 -3.46 -25.38 9.31
C ALA A 15 -4.40 -25.14 10.52
N ASN A 16 -5.31 -24.18 10.43
CA ASN A 16 -6.19 -23.73 11.52
C ASN A 16 -5.42 -23.34 12.80
N GLU A 17 -4.26 -22.73 12.65
CA GLU A 17 -3.50 -22.24 13.79
C GLU A 17 -4.25 -21.11 14.51
N PRO A 18 -4.28 -21.10 15.86
CA PRO A 18 -4.93 -20.04 16.63
C PRO A 18 -4.38 -18.65 16.27
N GLY A 19 -5.26 -17.70 15.99
CA GLY A 19 -4.91 -16.32 15.65
C GLY A 19 -4.39 -16.09 14.23
N ALA A 20 -4.28 -17.15 13.40
CA ALA A 20 -3.83 -16.97 12.02
C ALA A 20 -4.84 -16.19 11.18
N TRP A 21 -6.13 -16.48 11.36
CA TRP A 21 -7.22 -15.76 10.70
C TRP A 21 -7.33 -14.32 11.16
N ASP A 22 -7.18 -14.05 12.45
CA ASP A 22 -7.16 -12.68 12.97
C ASP A 22 -6.02 -11.88 12.33
N ALA A 23 -4.83 -12.48 12.24
CA ALA A 23 -3.68 -11.85 11.59
C ALA A 23 -3.88 -11.59 10.09
N LEU A 24 -4.60 -12.49 9.38
CA LEU A 24 -4.95 -12.30 7.97
C LEU A 24 -5.96 -11.16 7.81
N VAL A 25 -6.99 -11.14 8.64
CA VAL A 25 -7.99 -10.07 8.65
C VAL A 25 -7.32 -8.73 8.95
N ASP A 26 -6.51 -8.64 10.01
CA ASP A 26 -5.82 -7.41 10.41
C ASP A 26 -4.93 -6.88 9.27
N ARG A 27 -4.23 -7.76 8.56
CA ARG A 27 -3.35 -7.38 7.44
C ARG A 27 -4.12 -6.80 6.27
N TYR A 28 -5.26 -7.39 5.91
CA TYR A 28 -6.00 -7.05 4.70
C TYR A 28 -7.26 -6.22 4.93
N ALA A 29 -7.65 -5.97 6.19
CA ALA A 29 -8.85 -5.21 6.54
C ALA A 29 -8.92 -3.86 5.84
N ARG A 30 -7.86 -3.08 5.93
CA ARG A 30 -7.79 -1.74 5.28
C ARG A 30 -7.88 -1.82 3.78
N TYR A 31 -7.27 -2.84 3.18
CA TYR A 31 -7.26 -3.05 1.73
C TYR A 31 -8.67 -3.35 1.22
N VAL A 32 -9.32 -4.36 1.80
CA VAL A 32 -10.68 -4.76 1.43
C VAL A 32 -11.67 -3.62 1.63
N TYR A 33 -11.62 -2.96 2.80
CA TYR A 33 -12.50 -1.84 3.09
C TYR A 33 -12.27 -0.64 2.16
N ALA A 34 -11.02 -0.33 1.83
CA ALA A 34 -10.70 0.76 0.92
C ALA A 34 -11.18 0.49 -0.51
N ILE A 35 -11.14 -0.75 -0.99
CA ILE A 35 -11.73 -1.13 -2.26
C ILE A 35 -13.25 -0.87 -2.22
N ALA A 36 -13.95 -1.37 -1.23
CA ALA A 36 -15.41 -1.22 -1.12
C ALA A 36 -15.82 0.26 -1.02
N ALA A 37 -15.20 1.01 -0.10
CA ALA A 37 -15.61 2.38 0.21
C ALA A 37 -15.09 3.42 -0.79
N ARG A 38 -13.87 3.25 -1.36
CA ARG A 38 -13.25 4.29 -2.21
C ARG A 38 -13.32 3.98 -3.69
N VAL A 39 -13.12 2.71 -4.09
CA VAL A 39 -13.20 2.32 -5.50
C VAL A 39 -14.66 2.19 -5.92
N TYR A 40 -15.47 1.47 -5.13
CA TYR A 40 -16.88 1.23 -5.42
C TYR A 40 -17.83 2.25 -4.77
N ARG A 41 -17.30 3.21 -3.98
CA ARG A 41 -18.06 4.30 -3.36
C ARG A 41 -19.31 3.83 -2.60
N LEU A 42 -19.19 2.67 -1.96
CA LEU A 42 -20.27 2.14 -1.13
C LEU A 42 -20.47 3.01 0.11
N GLU A 43 -21.72 3.10 0.56
CA GLU A 43 -22.02 3.68 1.87
C GLU A 43 -21.36 2.87 2.98
N PRO A 44 -21.06 3.45 4.14
CA PRO A 44 -20.35 2.77 5.21
C PRO A 44 -20.96 1.41 5.61
N SER A 45 -22.28 1.33 5.72
CA SER A 45 -22.99 0.07 6.05
C SER A 45 -22.80 -0.99 4.97
N ASP A 46 -22.95 -0.61 3.70
CA ASP A 46 -22.76 -1.52 2.57
C ASP A 46 -21.29 -1.98 2.45
N ALA A 47 -20.34 -1.08 2.77
CA ALA A 47 -18.91 -1.41 2.78
C ALA A 47 -18.57 -2.39 3.91
N GLU A 48 -19.19 -2.27 5.08
CA GLU A 48 -19.05 -3.23 6.18
C GLU A 48 -19.63 -4.60 5.82
N ASP A 49 -20.79 -4.64 5.18
CA ASP A 49 -21.42 -5.89 4.72
C ASP A 49 -20.51 -6.60 3.69
N VAL A 50 -19.98 -5.83 2.73
CA VAL A 50 -19.00 -6.35 1.74
C VAL A 50 -17.74 -6.85 2.43
N PHE A 51 -17.22 -6.12 3.41
CA PHE A 51 -16.06 -6.54 4.18
C PHE A 51 -16.28 -7.90 4.86
N GLN A 52 -17.38 -8.06 5.56
CA GLN A 52 -17.72 -9.33 6.24
C GLN A 52 -17.86 -10.47 5.23
N GLU A 53 -18.57 -10.25 4.13
CA GLU A 53 -18.79 -11.25 3.09
C GLU A 53 -17.48 -11.70 2.43
N VAL A 54 -16.53 -10.76 2.18
CA VAL A 54 -15.22 -11.07 1.59
C VAL A 54 -14.42 -11.99 2.51
N PHE A 55 -14.37 -11.70 3.81
CA PHE A 55 -13.62 -12.54 4.74
C PHE A 55 -14.33 -13.86 5.05
N ALA A 56 -15.66 -13.91 5.03
CA ALA A 56 -16.38 -15.17 5.08
C ALA A 56 -16.05 -16.07 3.87
N ARG A 57 -16.05 -15.51 2.66
CA ARG A 57 -15.63 -16.23 1.44
C ARG A 57 -14.15 -16.62 1.47
N ALA A 58 -13.31 -15.78 2.06
CA ALA A 58 -11.90 -16.09 2.24
C ALA A 58 -11.75 -17.32 3.15
N PHE A 59 -12.46 -17.33 4.28
CA PHE A 59 -12.45 -18.47 5.20
C PHE A 59 -12.89 -19.77 4.53
N GLU A 60 -13.92 -19.71 3.68
CA GLU A 60 -14.47 -20.91 3.00
C GLU A 60 -13.61 -21.42 1.83
N ARG A 61 -12.82 -20.53 1.19
CA ARG A 61 -12.20 -20.83 -0.11
C ARG A 61 -10.69 -20.59 -0.19
N LEU A 62 -10.04 -20.27 0.92
CA LEU A 62 -8.58 -20.03 0.93
C LEU A 62 -7.79 -21.24 0.42
N ASP A 63 -8.31 -22.46 0.65
CA ASP A 63 -7.74 -23.71 0.18
C ASP A 63 -7.72 -23.85 -1.36
N THR A 64 -8.58 -23.08 -2.06
CA THR A 64 -8.61 -23.07 -3.53
C THR A 64 -7.52 -22.18 -4.15
N LEU A 65 -6.83 -21.39 -3.33
CA LEU A 65 -5.76 -20.51 -3.77
C LEU A 65 -4.50 -21.33 -4.11
N ARG A 66 -4.22 -21.47 -5.41
CA ARG A 66 -3.07 -22.28 -5.89
C ARG A 66 -1.74 -21.55 -5.78
N ASP A 67 -1.76 -20.23 -5.85
CA ASP A 67 -0.61 -19.35 -5.80
C ASP A 67 -0.82 -18.33 -4.71
N VAL A 68 0.05 -18.34 -3.73
CA VAL A 68 -0.05 -17.46 -2.56
C VAL A 68 0.23 -15.99 -2.94
N ASP A 69 1.07 -15.76 -3.94
CA ASP A 69 1.33 -14.41 -4.46
C ASP A 69 0.07 -13.80 -5.09
N ALA A 70 -0.90 -14.66 -5.46
CA ALA A 70 -2.22 -14.24 -5.93
C ALA A 70 -3.23 -13.92 -4.80
N LEU A 71 -2.87 -13.99 -3.51
CA LEU A 71 -3.79 -13.73 -2.40
C LEU A 71 -4.40 -12.32 -2.48
N ARG A 72 -3.58 -11.31 -2.67
CA ARG A 72 -4.02 -9.91 -2.76
C ARG A 72 -4.91 -9.65 -3.98
N PRO A 73 -4.54 -10.04 -5.23
CA PRO A 73 -5.42 -9.99 -6.38
C PRO A 73 -6.73 -10.77 -6.19
N TRP A 74 -6.66 -11.92 -5.54
CA TRP A 74 -7.84 -12.74 -5.28
C TRP A 74 -8.82 -12.07 -4.30
N LEU A 75 -8.32 -11.47 -3.22
CA LEU A 75 -9.13 -10.66 -2.30
C LEU A 75 -9.75 -9.45 -3.01
N ALA A 76 -8.98 -8.76 -3.85
CA ALA A 76 -9.47 -7.63 -4.64
C ALA A 76 -10.62 -8.04 -5.56
N GLN A 77 -10.46 -9.14 -6.29
CA GLN A 77 -11.49 -9.67 -7.18
C GLN A 77 -12.73 -10.14 -6.42
N THR A 78 -12.55 -10.73 -5.24
CA THR A 78 -13.65 -11.13 -4.37
C THR A 78 -14.41 -9.90 -3.86
N THR A 79 -13.70 -8.87 -3.41
CA THR A 79 -14.28 -7.59 -2.97
C THR A 79 -15.05 -6.92 -4.10
N ARG A 80 -14.50 -6.89 -5.33
CA ARG A 80 -15.18 -6.37 -6.50
C ARG A 80 -16.54 -7.06 -6.72
N ARG A 81 -16.55 -8.39 -6.71
CA ARG A 81 -17.77 -9.17 -6.93
C ARG A 81 -18.84 -8.83 -5.87
N CYS A 82 -18.45 -8.83 -4.59
CA CYS A 82 -19.36 -8.48 -3.50
C CYS A 82 -19.89 -7.04 -3.64
N ALA A 83 -19.03 -6.08 -3.97
CA ALA A 83 -19.40 -4.68 -4.14
C ALA A 83 -20.39 -4.49 -5.31
N VAL A 84 -20.11 -5.11 -6.47
CA VAL A 84 -21.02 -5.05 -7.63
C VAL A 84 -22.37 -5.71 -7.32
N ASP A 85 -22.37 -6.85 -6.62
CA ASP A 85 -23.61 -7.52 -6.21
C ASP A 85 -24.41 -6.64 -5.24
N THR A 86 -23.75 -5.92 -4.34
CA THR A 86 -24.37 -4.96 -3.41
C THR A 86 -24.97 -3.77 -4.16
N LEU A 87 -24.24 -3.17 -5.11
CA LEU A 87 -24.75 -2.06 -5.93
C LEU A 87 -25.99 -2.46 -6.73
N ARG A 88 -25.98 -3.65 -7.32
CA ARG A 88 -27.15 -4.19 -8.05
C ARG A 88 -28.35 -4.39 -7.11
N ARG A 89 -28.14 -4.99 -5.95
CA ARG A 89 -29.19 -5.25 -4.95
C ARG A 89 -29.80 -3.95 -4.41
N THR A 90 -29.00 -2.89 -4.27
CA THR A 90 -29.47 -1.58 -3.76
C THR A 90 -30.04 -0.67 -4.85
N GLY A 91 -30.16 -1.15 -6.10
CA GLY A 91 -30.71 -0.38 -7.22
C GLY A 91 -29.83 0.76 -7.72
N ARG A 92 -28.52 0.73 -7.37
CA ARG A 92 -27.52 1.71 -7.82
C ARG A 92 -26.77 1.20 -9.07
N GLU A 93 -27.46 0.61 -10.02
CA GLU A 93 -26.88 0.03 -11.23
C GLU A 93 -26.15 1.08 -12.09
N THR A 94 -26.61 2.32 -12.12
CA THR A 94 -25.93 3.43 -12.79
C THR A 94 -24.54 3.70 -12.23
N ALA A 95 -24.31 3.43 -10.94
CA ALA A 95 -22.98 3.54 -10.35
C ALA A 95 -22.00 2.46 -10.86
N VAL A 96 -22.53 1.34 -11.38
CA VAL A 96 -21.70 0.27 -11.99
C VAL A 96 -21.26 0.65 -13.39
N GLU A 97 -22.10 1.38 -14.15
CA GLU A 97 -21.75 1.87 -15.50
C GLU A 97 -20.73 3.02 -15.48
N GLU A 98 -20.70 3.78 -14.40
CA GLU A 98 -19.69 4.85 -14.18
C GLU A 98 -18.35 4.35 -13.62
N LEU A 99 -18.27 3.08 -13.24
CA LEU A 99 -16.99 2.49 -12.81
C LEU A 99 -16.05 2.37 -14.02
N PRO A 100 -14.74 2.67 -13.86
CA PRO A 100 -13.77 2.48 -14.93
C PRO A 100 -13.90 1.08 -15.53
N GLU A 101 -14.03 0.97 -16.84
CA GLU A 101 -14.23 -0.31 -17.57
C GLU A 101 -13.07 -1.31 -17.44
N GLY A 102 -12.07 -1.00 -16.65
CA GLY A 102 -10.97 -1.90 -16.31
C GLY A 102 -10.98 -2.23 -14.82
N PRO A 103 -10.73 -3.49 -14.45
CA PRO A 103 -10.46 -3.82 -13.05
C PRO A 103 -9.22 -3.12 -12.50
N ASP A 104 -8.45 -2.44 -13.36
CA ASP A 104 -7.06 -2.09 -13.07
C ASP A 104 -6.82 -0.67 -12.55
N ASP A 105 -7.45 0.38 -13.09
CA ASP A 105 -7.02 1.75 -12.74
C ASP A 105 -7.30 2.15 -11.28
N GLY A 106 -8.47 1.87 -10.77
CA GLY A 106 -8.83 2.19 -9.38
C GLY A 106 -8.12 1.30 -8.37
N LEU A 107 -8.00 0.01 -8.68
CA LEU A 107 -7.27 -0.97 -7.87
C LEU A 107 -5.77 -0.74 -7.95
N ALA A 108 -5.20 -0.49 -9.12
CA ALA A 108 -3.80 -0.19 -9.30
C ALA A 108 -3.39 1.07 -8.53
N ARG A 109 -4.17 2.15 -8.61
CA ARG A 109 -3.95 3.37 -7.82
C ARG A 109 -4.08 3.14 -6.32
N LEU A 110 -5.02 2.29 -5.90
CA LEU A 110 -5.15 1.94 -4.49
C LEU A 110 -3.97 1.09 -4.02
N ASP A 111 -3.54 0.13 -4.82
CA ASP A 111 -2.38 -0.72 -4.54
C ASP A 111 -1.10 0.12 -4.44
N GLU A 112 -0.90 1.05 -5.36
CA GLU A 112 0.21 2.00 -5.34
C GLU A 112 0.15 2.88 -4.08
N ALA A 113 -1.00 3.48 -3.78
CA ALA A 113 -1.19 4.32 -2.60
C ALA A 113 -0.95 3.55 -1.30
N MET A 114 -1.40 2.30 -1.22
CA MET A 114 -1.19 1.46 -0.04
C MET A 114 0.26 1.01 0.09
N THR A 115 0.93 0.73 -1.03
CA THR A 115 2.37 0.40 -1.06
C THR A 115 3.19 1.60 -0.57
N VAL A 116 2.91 2.79 -1.07
CA VAL A 116 3.54 4.04 -0.61
C VAL A 116 3.23 4.28 0.87
N HIS A 117 1.99 4.07 1.32
CA HIS A 117 1.62 4.25 2.72
C HIS A 117 2.35 3.27 3.65
N ALA A 118 2.46 2.00 3.25
CA ALA A 118 3.20 0.99 4.00
C ALA A 118 4.70 1.32 4.06
N ALA A 119 5.29 1.77 2.94
CA ALA A 119 6.68 2.21 2.87
C ALA A 119 6.93 3.43 3.77
N LEU A 120 6.04 4.42 3.77
CA LEU A 120 6.09 5.57 4.67
C LEU A 120 5.99 5.15 6.14
N ALA A 121 5.09 4.22 6.48
CA ALA A 121 4.95 3.71 7.83
C ALA A 121 6.22 2.97 8.33
N GLY A 122 6.96 2.35 7.43
CA GLY A 122 8.25 1.69 7.71
C GLY A 122 9.44 2.63 7.90
N LEU A 123 9.32 3.91 7.53
CA LEU A 123 10.39 4.88 7.73
C LEU A 123 10.61 5.22 9.22
N PRO A 124 11.84 5.63 9.60
CA PRO A 124 12.11 6.18 10.91
C PRO A 124 11.15 7.33 11.27
N PRO A 125 10.78 7.50 12.55
CA PRO A 125 9.84 8.53 12.99
C PRO A 125 10.19 9.95 12.49
N ASP A 126 11.47 10.32 12.56
CA ASP A 126 11.98 11.62 12.10
C ASP A 126 11.75 11.83 10.59
N CYS A 127 11.89 10.76 9.79
CA CYS A 127 11.61 10.84 8.36
C CYS A 127 10.12 11.00 8.08
N ARG A 128 9.27 10.28 8.79
CA ARG A 128 7.82 10.41 8.65
C ARG A 128 7.35 11.81 8.98
N GLU A 129 7.82 12.35 10.10
CA GLU A 129 7.45 13.70 10.55
C GLU A 129 7.87 14.77 9.55
N ILE A 130 9.13 14.73 9.07
CA ILE A 130 9.64 15.77 8.18
C ILE A 130 8.96 15.70 6.79
N LEU A 131 8.64 14.49 6.29
CA LEU A 131 7.91 14.30 5.05
C LEU A 131 6.44 14.71 5.19
N ASP A 132 5.77 14.39 6.30
CA ASP A 132 4.41 14.82 6.59
C ASP A 132 4.30 16.37 6.63
N ARG A 133 5.20 17.02 7.36
CA ARG A 133 5.25 18.49 7.42
C ARG A 133 5.42 19.12 6.04
N PHE A 134 6.32 18.60 5.23
CA PHE A 134 6.63 19.17 3.93
C PHE A 134 5.55 18.89 2.88
N PHE A 135 5.10 17.63 2.74
CA PHE A 135 4.18 17.22 1.67
C PHE A 135 2.70 17.26 2.05
N THR A 136 2.35 17.06 3.31
CA THR A 136 0.94 17.02 3.74
C THR A 136 0.48 18.35 4.30
N ARG A 137 1.35 19.02 5.11
CA ARG A 137 1.03 20.31 5.73
C ARG A 137 1.51 21.51 4.93
N ASP A 138 2.24 21.29 3.81
CA ASP A 138 2.80 22.34 2.94
C ASP A 138 3.67 23.37 3.69
N GLU A 139 4.41 22.89 4.71
CA GLU A 139 5.28 23.75 5.49
C GLU A 139 6.59 24.05 4.75
N SER A 140 7.08 25.29 4.86
CA SER A 140 8.36 25.70 4.28
C SER A 140 9.56 25.12 5.05
N TYR A 141 10.72 24.98 4.41
CA TYR A 141 11.98 24.56 5.07
C TYR A 141 12.32 25.44 6.28
N ARG A 142 11.97 26.73 6.23
CA ARG A 142 12.18 27.67 7.34
C ARG A 142 11.25 27.35 8.50
N THR A 143 9.99 27.06 8.23
CA THR A 143 8.98 26.71 9.25
C THR A 143 9.36 25.42 9.93
N ILE A 144 9.65 24.37 9.13
CA ILE A 144 10.07 23.07 9.65
C ILE A 144 11.37 23.21 10.47
N GLY A 145 12.33 24.00 9.97
CA GLY A 145 13.59 24.24 10.67
C GLY A 145 13.42 24.93 12.02
N ALA A 146 12.52 25.92 12.10
CA ALA A 146 12.21 26.61 13.35
C ALA A 146 11.54 25.68 14.38
N GLU A 147 10.64 24.80 13.95
CA GLU A 147 9.93 23.84 14.80
C GLU A 147 10.83 22.71 15.31
N LEU A 148 11.78 22.27 14.49
CA LEU A 148 12.69 21.17 14.80
C LEU A 148 14.06 21.65 15.34
N ASP A 149 14.24 22.96 15.52
CA ASP A 149 15.50 23.60 15.92
C ASP A 149 16.67 23.21 15.00
N LEU A 150 16.45 23.28 13.68
CA LEU A 150 17.42 22.89 12.66
C LEU A 150 17.55 23.97 11.57
N PRO A 151 18.76 24.20 11.04
CA PRO A 151 18.95 25.09 9.89
C PRO A 151 18.12 24.66 8.67
N PRO A 152 17.53 25.57 7.89
CA PRO A 152 16.73 25.23 6.70
C PRO A 152 17.48 24.36 5.67
N GLY A 153 18.78 24.58 5.49
CA GLY A 153 19.62 23.73 4.62
C GLY A 153 19.74 22.29 5.12
N THR A 154 19.70 22.08 6.43
CA THR A 154 19.67 20.75 7.04
C THR A 154 18.33 20.05 6.77
N ILE A 155 17.22 20.81 6.76
CA ILE A 155 15.89 20.26 6.42
C ILE A 155 15.86 19.73 4.99
N ALA A 156 16.35 20.52 4.01
CA ALA A 156 16.41 20.07 2.62
C ALA A 156 17.20 18.78 2.44
N SER A 157 18.38 18.68 3.07
CA SER A 157 19.22 17.48 3.00
C SER A 157 18.62 16.28 3.73
N ARG A 158 17.85 16.50 4.82
CA ARG A 158 17.11 15.43 5.51
C ARG A 158 15.95 14.92 4.67
N ILE A 159 15.16 15.80 4.06
CA ILE A 159 14.09 15.42 3.14
C ILE A 159 14.65 14.56 2.00
N ALA A 160 15.74 14.99 1.35
CA ALA A 160 16.37 14.23 0.28
C ALA A 160 16.78 12.82 0.72
N ARG A 161 17.40 12.68 1.92
CA ARG A 161 17.77 11.36 2.47
C ARG A 161 16.54 10.50 2.83
N CYS A 162 15.48 11.10 3.35
CA CYS A 162 14.25 10.38 3.68
C CYS A 162 13.53 9.91 2.41
N LEU A 163 13.53 10.72 1.34
CA LEU A 163 13.02 10.32 0.03
C LEU A 163 13.85 9.20 -0.61
N ALA A 164 15.18 9.24 -0.49
CA ALA A 164 16.03 8.16 -0.96
C ALA A 164 15.74 6.83 -0.22
N ARG A 165 15.54 6.87 1.11
CA ARG A 165 15.11 5.69 1.88
C ARG A 165 13.73 5.17 1.47
N LEU A 166 12.78 6.07 1.22
CA LEU A 166 11.46 5.69 0.75
C LEU A 166 11.54 5.00 -0.62
N ARG A 167 12.35 5.55 -1.54
CA ARG A 167 12.57 4.96 -2.86
C ARG A 167 13.19 3.57 -2.75
N ALA A 168 14.21 3.37 -1.93
CA ALA A 168 14.85 2.07 -1.73
C ALA A 168 13.87 1.00 -1.21
N VAL A 169 12.83 1.40 -0.45
CA VAL A 169 11.78 0.48 0.00
C VAL A 169 10.77 0.17 -1.12
N LEU A 170 10.47 1.16 -1.97
CA LEU A 170 9.49 1.01 -3.06
C LEU A 170 10.06 0.28 -4.27
N GLU A 171 11.37 0.43 -4.52
CA GLU A 171 12.09 -0.09 -5.68
C GLU A 171 13.29 -0.93 -5.23
N PRO A 172 13.08 -2.07 -4.54
CA PRO A 172 14.19 -2.93 -4.13
C PRO A 172 14.82 -3.57 -5.37
N GLY A 173 15.96 -3.04 -5.82
CA GLY A 173 16.71 -3.58 -6.96
C GLY A 173 17.27 -2.57 -7.96
N LEU A 174 16.98 -1.26 -7.84
CA LEU A 174 17.56 -0.25 -8.74
C LEU A 174 18.91 0.33 -8.24
N ASP A 175 19.28 0.11 -6.99
CA ASP A 175 20.52 0.66 -6.41
C ASP A 175 21.80 -0.15 -6.75
N GLU A 176 21.68 -1.33 -7.36
CA GLU A 176 22.88 -2.12 -7.76
C GLU A 176 23.46 -1.73 -9.12
N ALA A 177 22.82 -0.83 -9.88
CA ALA A 177 23.27 -0.40 -11.21
C ALA A 177 24.04 0.94 -11.22
N GLY A 178 24.29 1.55 -10.07
CA GLY A 178 24.84 2.92 -9.95
C GLY A 178 26.31 3.07 -9.62
N GLU A 179 27.06 1.98 -9.41
CA GLU A 179 28.45 2.05 -8.91
C GLU A 179 29.53 1.57 -9.90
N GLU A 180 29.31 1.70 -11.20
CA GLU A 180 30.37 1.51 -12.21
C GLU A 180 30.34 2.61 -13.26
N SER A 181 30.81 3.80 -12.88
CA SER A 181 31.28 4.80 -13.83
C SER A 181 32.43 5.61 -13.21
N GLU A 182 33.59 4.99 -13.17
CA GLU A 182 34.87 5.67 -12.96
C GLU A 182 35.13 6.60 -14.16
N PRO A 183 35.36 7.91 -13.97
CA PRO A 183 35.65 8.80 -15.10
C PRO A 183 37.03 8.49 -15.67
N PRO A 184 37.21 8.44 -17.01
CA PRO A 184 38.50 8.17 -17.61
C PRO A 184 39.47 9.29 -17.30
N ALA A 185 40.63 8.90 -16.77
CA ALA A 185 41.78 9.75 -16.50
C ALA A 185 42.18 10.57 -17.75
N ARG A 186 42.10 11.90 -17.64
CA ARG A 186 42.67 12.82 -18.66
C ARG A 186 44.18 12.61 -18.74
N ARG A 187 44.63 12.00 -19.82
CA ARG A 187 46.05 12.05 -20.22
C ARG A 187 46.38 13.48 -20.63
N VAL A 188 47.16 14.14 -19.84
CA VAL A 188 47.85 15.38 -20.25
C VAL A 188 49.07 14.92 -21.05
N SER A 189 49.08 15.19 -22.35
CA SER A 189 50.26 15.09 -23.19
C SER A 189 50.97 16.44 -23.22
N ARG A 190 52.24 16.35 -23.00
CA ARG A 190 53.21 17.44 -23.21
C ARG A 190 53.42 17.72 -24.70
#